data_3cde8ea6d6cfe2eeac774c4cd5c8335d
#
_entry.id   3cde8ea6d6cfe2eeac774c4cd5c8335d
#
_cell.length_a   1.000
_cell.length_b   1.000
_cell.length_c   1.000
_cell.angle_alpha   90.00
_cell.angle_beta   90.00
_cell.angle_gamma   90.00
#
_symmetry.space_group_name_H-M   'P 1'
#
loop_
_entity.id
_entity.type
_entity.pdbx_description
1 polymer ?
#
loop_
_entity_poly.entity_id
_entity_poly.type
_entity_poly.pdbx_seq_one_letter_code
_entity_poly.pdbx_strand_id
1 'polypeptide(L)'
;MSRQLLVTGSSGLIGSEVVDYFCRAGWVVYGIDNNTRAEFFGPEGDTRWNQERLEDAHGDFQHVELDIRDREGVLQCFEELQLDAIVHTAAQPSHDKAADIPFADFDTNAVGTLNLLEAARRHVREAPFVHVSTNKVYGDRPNTLDLVEKETRYDYADREYKDGIDETFPIDQSKHSLFGASKLAADIMVQEYGRYFDMKTCCLRGGCLTGPNHTGVELHGFLSYLVKCNLTEEKYTIFGYKGKQVRDNIHSLDVARFMEAFIEEPRVAEVYNLGGGKGNSTSILEAFEKAEAVSGKEMIYDYSDEHRSGDHICYYSDLSKMKAHYPQWGISKSLDDIFREIYESWHERATSQ
;
A
#
# COMPACT_ATOMS: atom_id res chain seq x y z
N MET A 1 -25.77 -11.81 13.72
CA MET A 1 -25.57 -10.42 13.24
C MET A 1 -24.43 -10.44 12.24
N SER A 2 -24.48 -9.62 11.20
CA SER A 2 -23.37 -9.48 10.26
C SER A 2 -22.15 -8.90 10.99
N ARG A 3 -20.94 -9.38 10.64
CA ARG A 3 -19.70 -8.84 11.20
C ARG A 3 -19.49 -7.40 10.70
N GLN A 4 -18.85 -6.56 11.52
CA GLN A 4 -18.62 -5.15 11.24
C GLN A 4 -17.14 -4.86 11.10
N LEU A 5 -16.74 -4.24 9.99
CA LEU A 5 -15.38 -3.85 9.67
C LEU A 5 -15.27 -2.32 9.58
N LEU A 6 -14.25 -1.75 10.21
CA LEU A 6 -13.85 -0.37 9.94
C LEU A 6 -12.66 -0.35 8.96
N VAL A 7 -12.78 0.44 7.90
CA VAL A 7 -11.69 0.68 6.93
C VAL A 7 -11.40 2.17 6.90
N THR A 8 -10.17 2.59 7.21
CA THR A 8 -9.76 3.99 7.04
C THR A 8 -9.00 4.15 5.73
N GLY A 9 -9.16 5.29 5.06
CA GLY A 9 -8.68 5.48 3.69
C GLY A 9 -9.50 4.64 2.70
N SER A 10 -10.80 4.51 2.97
CA SER A 10 -11.73 3.59 2.29
C SER A 10 -11.91 3.88 0.80
N SER A 11 -11.65 5.10 0.36
CA SER A 11 -11.75 5.50 -1.05
C SER A 11 -10.45 5.37 -1.83
N GLY A 12 -9.32 5.10 -1.13
CA GLY A 12 -8.01 4.85 -1.73
C GLY A 12 -7.89 3.47 -2.38
N LEU A 13 -6.75 3.18 -3.04
CA LEU A 13 -6.48 1.92 -3.73
C LEU A 13 -6.78 0.68 -2.88
N ILE A 14 -6.12 0.58 -1.73
CA ILE A 14 -6.24 -0.61 -0.87
C ILE A 14 -7.52 -0.58 -0.08
N GLY A 15 -7.91 0.59 0.47
CA GLY A 15 -9.14 0.72 1.23
C GLY A 15 -10.37 0.34 0.42
N SER A 16 -10.47 0.80 -0.82
CA SER A 16 -11.62 0.48 -1.69
C SER A 16 -11.70 -0.99 -2.09
N GLU A 17 -10.56 -1.63 -2.32
CA GLU A 17 -10.52 -3.08 -2.56
C GLU A 17 -10.98 -3.87 -1.32
N VAL A 18 -10.53 -3.44 -0.13
CA VAL A 18 -10.96 -4.05 1.14
C VAL A 18 -12.45 -3.87 1.35
N VAL A 19 -13.00 -2.67 1.12
CA VAL A 19 -14.44 -2.41 1.19
C VAL A 19 -15.20 -3.35 0.25
N ASP A 20 -14.83 -3.37 -1.03
CA ASP A 20 -15.48 -4.21 -2.05
C ASP A 20 -15.41 -5.70 -1.68
N TYR A 21 -14.23 -6.18 -1.25
CA TYR A 21 -13.99 -7.56 -0.85
C TYR A 21 -14.87 -7.99 0.34
N PHE A 22 -14.86 -7.21 1.42
CA PHE A 22 -15.58 -7.58 2.65
C PHE A 22 -17.10 -7.38 2.53
N CYS A 23 -17.58 -6.36 1.79
CA CYS A 23 -19.01 -6.24 1.48
C CYS A 23 -19.51 -7.46 0.70
N ARG A 24 -18.77 -7.93 -0.31
CA ARG A 24 -19.10 -9.16 -1.03
C ARG A 24 -19.06 -10.42 -0.14
N ALA A 25 -18.23 -10.41 0.89
CA ALA A 25 -18.19 -11.47 1.91
C ALA A 25 -19.32 -11.36 2.96
N GLY A 26 -20.23 -10.36 2.86
CA GLY A 26 -21.40 -10.18 3.73
C GLY A 26 -21.09 -9.45 5.05
N TRP A 27 -20.02 -8.66 5.09
CA TRP A 27 -19.75 -7.77 6.21
C TRP A 27 -20.44 -6.43 6.02
N VAL A 28 -20.80 -5.78 7.12
CA VAL A 28 -21.10 -4.36 7.13
C VAL A 28 -19.79 -3.59 7.26
N VAL A 29 -19.51 -2.69 6.33
CA VAL A 29 -18.25 -1.96 6.28
C VAL A 29 -18.46 -0.48 6.51
N TYR A 30 -17.81 0.06 7.53
CA TYR A 30 -17.73 1.50 7.80
C TYR A 30 -16.42 2.03 7.21
N GLY A 31 -16.51 2.99 6.30
CA GLY A 31 -15.34 3.53 5.61
C GLY A 31 -15.05 4.96 6.01
N ILE A 32 -13.97 5.20 6.75
CA ILE A 32 -13.50 6.56 7.07
C ILE A 32 -12.61 7.05 5.93
N ASP A 33 -12.97 8.18 5.33
CA ASP A 33 -12.17 8.91 4.36
C ASP A 33 -12.59 10.39 4.36
N ASN A 34 -11.68 11.30 4.03
CA ASN A 34 -11.96 12.74 3.90
C ASN A 34 -11.39 13.33 2.61
N ASN A 35 -10.96 12.48 1.68
CA ASN A 35 -10.39 12.89 0.39
C ASN A 35 -9.16 13.82 0.49
N THR A 36 -8.43 13.81 1.61
CA THR A 36 -7.19 14.60 1.79
C THR A 36 -6.15 14.30 0.71
N ARG A 37 -6.27 13.16 0.01
CA ARG A 37 -5.44 12.84 -1.15
C ARG A 37 -5.53 13.91 -2.25
N ALA A 38 -6.71 14.51 -2.47
CA ALA A 38 -6.88 15.62 -3.41
C ALA A 38 -6.13 16.89 -2.97
N GLU A 39 -5.99 17.14 -1.67
CA GLU A 39 -5.17 18.24 -1.15
C GLU A 39 -3.67 18.01 -1.40
N PHE A 40 -3.22 16.75 -1.32
CA PHE A 40 -1.81 16.40 -1.52
C PHE A 40 -1.38 16.39 -3.00
N PHE A 41 -2.25 15.94 -3.90
CA PHE A 41 -1.92 15.69 -5.31
C PHE A 41 -2.76 16.49 -6.31
N GLY A 42 -3.64 17.37 -5.83
CA GLY A 42 -4.56 18.12 -6.68
C GLY A 42 -5.70 17.24 -7.25
N PRO A 43 -6.38 17.68 -8.31
CA PRO A 43 -7.55 16.98 -8.87
C PRO A 43 -7.28 15.53 -9.29
N GLU A 44 -6.07 15.22 -9.74
CA GLU A 44 -5.68 13.84 -10.11
C GLU A 44 -5.62 12.90 -8.89
N GLY A 45 -5.50 13.44 -7.68
CA GLY A 45 -5.55 12.70 -6.42
C GLY A 45 -6.95 12.45 -5.90
N ASP A 46 -7.99 13.04 -6.48
CA ASP A 46 -9.37 12.93 -6.02
C ASP A 46 -9.86 11.47 -6.08
N THR A 47 -10.39 10.99 -4.95
CA THR A 47 -10.91 9.62 -4.78
C THR A 47 -12.42 9.58 -4.55
N ARG A 48 -13.16 10.70 -4.65
CA ARG A 48 -14.62 10.75 -4.48
C ARG A 48 -15.36 9.86 -5.48
N TRP A 49 -14.89 9.79 -6.73
CA TRP A 49 -15.44 8.88 -7.73
C TRP A 49 -15.46 7.41 -7.26
N ASN A 50 -14.45 7.01 -6.49
CA ASN A 50 -14.34 5.64 -5.99
C ASN A 50 -15.20 5.42 -4.76
N GLN A 51 -15.41 6.46 -3.93
CA GLN A 51 -16.40 6.45 -2.86
C GLN A 51 -17.81 6.26 -3.43
N GLU A 52 -18.21 7.09 -4.39
CA GLU A 52 -19.52 7.00 -5.06
C GLU A 52 -19.74 5.61 -5.68
N ARG A 53 -18.73 5.06 -6.36
CA ARG A 53 -18.76 3.69 -6.89
C ARG A 53 -19.04 2.64 -5.81
N LEU A 54 -18.44 2.77 -4.64
CA LEU A 54 -18.64 1.83 -3.53
C LEU A 54 -20.02 1.98 -2.90
N GLU A 55 -20.51 3.21 -2.71
CA GLU A 55 -21.86 3.50 -2.20
C GLU A 55 -22.94 2.95 -3.15
N ASP A 56 -22.75 3.11 -4.45
CA ASP A 56 -23.66 2.57 -5.47
C ASP A 56 -23.64 1.03 -5.55
N ALA A 57 -22.48 0.42 -5.33
CA ALA A 57 -22.31 -1.02 -5.47
C ALA A 57 -22.74 -1.82 -4.24
N HIS A 58 -22.67 -1.23 -3.02
CA HIS A 58 -22.80 -1.97 -1.77
C HIS A 58 -23.72 -1.29 -0.77
N GLY A 59 -24.93 -1.83 -0.55
CA GLY A 59 -25.87 -1.34 0.47
C GLY A 59 -25.39 -1.54 1.92
N ASP A 60 -24.39 -2.42 2.13
CA ASP A 60 -23.75 -2.68 3.43
C ASP A 60 -22.49 -1.83 3.65
N PHE A 61 -22.15 -0.92 2.76
CA PHE A 61 -21.10 0.07 2.92
C PHE A 61 -21.66 1.38 3.47
N GLN A 62 -21.03 1.94 4.50
CA GLN A 62 -21.38 3.22 5.09
C GLN A 62 -20.16 4.12 5.14
N HIS A 63 -20.21 5.22 4.39
CA HIS A 63 -19.14 6.22 4.41
C HIS A 63 -19.25 7.10 5.66
N VAL A 64 -18.10 7.37 6.28
CA VAL A 64 -17.94 8.27 7.43
C VAL A 64 -16.92 9.35 7.05
N GLU A 65 -17.38 10.56 6.83
CA GLU A 65 -16.52 11.73 6.57
C GLU A 65 -15.81 12.12 7.86
N LEU A 66 -14.55 11.68 8.02
CA LEU A 66 -13.78 11.91 9.24
C LEU A 66 -12.29 11.95 8.94
N ASP A 67 -11.59 12.91 9.57
CA ASP A 67 -10.13 12.96 9.56
C ASP A 67 -9.57 12.15 10.72
N ILE A 68 -8.68 11.20 10.45
CA ILE A 68 -8.05 10.37 11.49
C ILE A 68 -7.17 11.20 12.47
N ARG A 69 -6.82 12.44 12.11
CA ARG A 69 -6.12 13.39 13.00
C ARG A 69 -7.05 14.00 14.05
N ASP A 70 -8.38 13.99 13.81
CA ASP A 70 -9.39 14.41 14.79
C ASP A 70 -9.57 13.33 15.86
N ARG A 71 -8.82 13.49 16.95
CA ARG A 71 -8.83 12.55 18.08
C ARG A 71 -10.20 12.35 18.69
N GLU A 72 -10.96 13.42 18.89
CA GLU A 72 -12.27 13.36 19.54
C GLU A 72 -13.26 12.66 18.63
N GLY A 73 -13.31 13.04 17.35
CA GLY A 73 -14.15 12.40 16.35
C GLY A 73 -13.85 10.90 16.19
N VAL A 74 -12.56 10.51 16.18
CA VAL A 74 -12.17 9.10 16.12
C VAL A 74 -12.62 8.33 17.35
N LEU A 75 -12.43 8.86 18.57
CA LEU A 75 -12.87 8.22 19.80
C LEU A 75 -14.39 8.03 19.82
N GLN A 76 -15.15 9.07 19.43
CA GLN A 76 -16.61 9.00 19.35
C GLN A 76 -17.08 7.96 18.32
N CYS A 77 -16.48 7.93 17.14
CA CYS A 77 -16.80 6.94 16.10
C CYS A 77 -16.66 5.49 16.62
N PHE A 78 -15.59 5.20 17.37
CA PHE A 78 -15.39 3.86 17.93
C PHE A 78 -16.31 3.54 19.11
N GLU A 79 -16.77 4.54 19.86
CA GLU A 79 -17.73 4.36 20.93
C GLU A 79 -19.12 3.95 20.39
N GLU A 80 -19.48 4.44 19.22
CA GLU A 80 -20.79 4.20 18.60
C GLU A 80 -20.86 2.87 17.83
N LEU A 81 -19.70 2.31 17.42
CA LEU A 81 -19.62 1.12 16.57
C LEU A 81 -19.19 -0.14 17.35
N GLN A 82 -19.74 -1.28 16.95
CA GLN A 82 -19.36 -2.60 17.47
C GLN A 82 -18.51 -3.34 16.42
N LEU A 83 -17.24 -2.98 16.37
CA LEU A 83 -16.35 -3.48 15.32
C LEU A 83 -15.77 -4.87 15.65
N ASP A 84 -15.83 -5.77 14.66
CA ASP A 84 -15.19 -7.09 14.71
C ASP A 84 -13.76 -7.07 14.16
N ALA A 85 -13.42 -6.07 13.35
CA ALA A 85 -12.05 -5.87 12.82
C ALA A 85 -11.82 -4.41 12.38
N ILE A 86 -10.54 -4.00 12.32
CA ILE A 86 -10.11 -2.70 11.82
C ILE A 86 -9.01 -2.89 10.77
N VAL A 87 -9.18 -2.25 9.61
CA VAL A 87 -8.17 -2.14 8.56
C VAL A 87 -7.79 -0.67 8.38
N HIS A 88 -6.55 -0.33 8.71
CA HIS A 88 -6.04 1.02 8.65
C HIS A 88 -5.14 1.22 7.42
N THR A 89 -5.68 1.88 6.39
CA THR A 89 -4.97 2.21 5.15
C THR A 89 -4.79 3.71 4.92
N ALA A 90 -5.48 4.56 5.69
CA ALA A 90 -5.35 6.01 5.58
C ALA A 90 -3.90 6.46 5.85
N ALA A 91 -3.33 7.24 4.97
CA ALA A 91 -1.97 7.75 5.09
C ALA A 91 -1.74 8.95 4.16
N GLN A 92 -0.75 9.79 4.48
CA GLN A 92 -0.05 10.59 3.47
C GLN A 92 0.96 9.64 2.79
N PRO A 93 0.78 9.28 1.51
CA PRO A 93 1.54 8.18 0.91
C PRO A 93 2.79 8.63 0.14
N SER A 94 2.99 9.93 -0.08
CA SER A 94 4.05 10.45 -0.92
C SER A 94 5.31 10.73 -0.12
N HIS A 95 6.34 10.04 -0.46
CA HIS A 95 7.69 10.20 -0.01
C HIS A 95 8.29 11.58 -0.35
N ASP A 96 8.07 12.07 -1.58
CA ASP A 96 8.56 13.38 -2.00
C ASP A 96 7.79 14.52 -1.31
N LYS A 97 6.46 14.38 -1.21
CA LYS A 97 5.60 15.38 -0.60
C LYS A 97 5.85 15.57 0.91
N ALA A 98 6.25 14.51 1.62
CA ALA A 98 6.51 14.57 3.05
C ALA A 98 7.54 15.64 3.45
N ALA A 99 8.51 15.93 2.58
CA ALA A 99 9.51 16.96 2.84
C ALA A 99 8.91 18.38 2.79
N ASP A 100 7.88 18.60 1.99
CA ASP A 100 7.20 19.90 1.87
C ASP A 100 6.19 20.13 3.01
N ILE A 101 5.61 19.05 3.55
CA ILE A 101 4.51 19.09 4.54
C ILE A 101 4.81 18.22 5.77
N PRO A 102 5.96 18.37 6.45
CA PRO A 102 6.42 17.41 7.46
C PRO A 102 5.46 17.26 8.66
N PHE A 103 4.78 18.34 9.08
CA PHE A 103 3.78 18.25 10.13
C PHE A 103 2.55 17.45 9.69
N ALA A 104 1.99 17.76 8.53
CA ALA A 104 0.82 17.06 8.02
C ALA A 104 1.14 15.58 7.74
N ASP A 105 2.35 15.26 7.25
CA ASP A 105 2.83 13.89 7.06
C ASP A 105 2.86 13.12 8.39
N PHE A 106 3.51 13.70 9.42
CA PHE A 106 3.64 13.05 10.72
C PHE A 106 2.29 12.95 11.44
N ASP A 107 1.48 14.00 11.41
CA ASP A 107 0.16 14.01 12.04
C ASP A 107 -0.76 12.97 11.39
N THR A 108 -0.75 12.83 10.08
CA THR A 108 -1.55 11.82 9.39
C THR A 108 -1.03 10.42 9.67
N ASN A 109 0.25 10.17 9.45
CA ASN A 109 0.81 8.82 9.48
C ASN A 109 1.02 8.29 10.90
N ALA A 110 1.54 9.10 11.83
CA ALA A 110 1.87 8.67 13.19
C ALA A 110 0.77 9.02 14.20
N VAL A 111 0.33 10.28 14.25
CA VAL A 111 -0.68 10.71 15.23
C VAL A 111 -2.05 10.12 14.88
N GLY A 112 -2.44 10.11 13.61
CA GLY A 112 -3.69 9.48 13.17
C GLY A 112 -3.73 7.98 13.51
N THR A 113 -2.62 7.26 13.27
CA THR A 113 -2.51 5.84 13.68
C THR A 113 -2.65 5.68 15.20
N LEU A 114 -2.02 6.55 16.00
CA LEU A 114 -2.14 6.51 17.46
C LEU A 114 -3.59 6.75 17.91
N ASN A 115 -4.31 7.69 17.29
CA ASN A 115 -5.71 7.95 17.61
C ASN A 115 -6.57 6.70 17.40
N LEU A 116 -6.39 6.00 16.27
CA LEU A 116 -7.12 4.76 15.95
C LEU A 116 -6.76 3.61 16.92
N LEU A 117 -5.47 3.44 17.22
CA LEU A 117 -5.00 2.41 18.16
C LEU A 117 -5.60 2.62 19.56
N GLU A 118 -5.59 3.85 20.04
CA GLU A 118 -6.12 4.17 21.37
C GLU A 118 -7.65 4.05 21.41
N ALA A 119 -8.36 4.41 20.34
CA ALA A 119 -9.78 4.19 20.20
C ALA A 119 -10.12 2.69 20.18
N ALA A 120 -9.38 1.89 19.39
CA ALA A 120 -9.55 0.44 19.36
C ALA A 120 -9.31 -0.19 20.74
N ARG A 121 -8.24 0.20 21.43
CA ARG A 121 -7.93 -0.30 22.77
C ARG A 121 -9.05 -0.03 23.78
N ARG A 122 -9.69 1.13 23.69
CA ARG A 122 -10.72 1.54 24.66
C ARG A 122 -12.07 0.90 24.39
N HIS A 123 -12.45 0.74 23.14
CA HIS A 123 -13.83 0.39 22.77
C HIS A 123 -13.97 -1.01 22.18
N VAL A 124 -12.96 -1.51 21.43
CA VAL A 124 -13.03 -2.78 20.68
C VAL A 124 -11.71 -3.56 20.73
N ARG A 125 -11.10 -3.65 21.91
CA ARG A 125 -9.75 -4.20 22.14
C ARG A 125 -9.50 -5.59 21.53
N GLU A 126 -10.53 -6.42 21.45
CA GLU A 126 -10.43 -7.78 20.93
C GLU A 126 -10.47 -7.85 19.40
N ALA A 127 -10.88 -6.76 18.74
CA ALA A 127 -10.93 -6.68 17.29
C ALA A 127 -9.51 -6.66 16.70
N PRO A 128 -9.18 -7.52 15.71
CA PRO A 128 -7.92 -7.46 15.00
C PRO A 128 -7.71 -6.09 14.35
N PHE A 129 -6.48 -5.55 14.48
CA PHE A 129 -6.07 -4.28 13.92
C PHE A 129 -4.98 -4.50 12.87
N VAL A 130 -5.32 -4.31 11.60
CA VAL A 130 -4.41 -4.46 10.46
C VAL A 130 -3.95 -3.08 9.99
N HIS A 131 -2.64 -2.81 10.08
CA HIS A 131 -2.05 -1.55 9.64
C HIS A 131 -1.26 -1.73 8.34
N VAL A 132 -1.58 -0.95 7.31
CA VAL A 132 -0.78 -0.89 6.09
C VAL A 132 0.43 0.02 6.33
N SER A 133 1.57 -0.60 6.60
CA SER A 133 2.89 0.01 6.72
C SER A 133 3.60 0.06 5.35
N THR A 134 4.89 0.21 5.31
CA THR A 134 5.68 0.35 4.08
C THR A 134 7.06 -0.29 4.22
N ASN A 135 7.66 -0.72 3.11
CA ASN A 135 9.07 -1.12 3.06
C ASN A 135 10.04 0.04 3.32
N LYS A 136 9.57 1.30 3.31
CA LYS A 136 10.41 2.47 3.65
C LYS A 136 10.78 2.54 5.13
N VAL A 137 10.19 1.69 5.98
CA VAL A 137 10.65 1.49 7.37
C VAL A 137 12.09 0.94 7.45
N TYR A 138 12.57 0.29 6.39
CA TYR A 138 13.97 -0.16 6.27
C TYR A 138 14.93 0.97 5.81
N GLY A 139 14.37 2.14 5.45
CA GLY A 139 15.15 3.26 4.93
C GLY A 139 15.85 2.91 3.61
N ASP A 140 17.06 3.47 3.43
CA ASP A 140 17.93 3.20 2.26
C ASP A 140 18.87 1.99 2.47
N ARG A 141 18.74 1.29 3.59
CA ARG A 141 19.59 0.14 3.91
C ARG A 141 19.58 -0.98 2.86
N PRO A 142 18.48 -1.31 2.17
CA PRO A 142 18.53 -2.26 1.05
C PRO A 142 19.53 -1.87 -0.05
N ASN A 143 19.83 -0.59 -0.22
CA ASN A 143 20.81 -0.10 -1.21
C ASN A 143 22.29 -0.34 -0.78
N THR A 144 22.51 -0.76 0.47
CA THR A 144 23.88 -1.13 0.93
C THR A 144 24.25 -2.58 0.63
N LEU A 145 23.29 -3.38 0.15
CA LEU A 145 23.53 -4.75 -0.24
C LEU A 145 24.21 -4.80 -1.61
N ASP A 146 25.09 -5.78 -1.79
CA ASP A 146 25.74 -6.01 -3.06
C ASP A 146 24.74 -6.45 -4.13
N LEU A 147 24.79 -5.79 -5.29
CA LEU A 147 23.91 -6.04 -6.42
C LEU A 147 24.66 -6.52 -7.64
N VAL A 148 24.03 -7.38 -8.43
CA VAL A 148 24.46 -7.76 -9.77
C VAL A 148 23.62 -6.99 -10.78
N GLU A 149 24.28 -6.23 -11.66
CA GLU A 149 23.64 -5.61 -12.83
C GLU A 149 23.45 -6.66 -13.91
N LYS A 150 22.20 -6.97 -14.26
CA LYS A 150 21.83 -7.82 -15.40
C LYS A 150 21.45 -6.96 -16.61
N GLU A 151 21.04 -7.58 -17.68
CA GLU A 151 20.66 -6.90 -18.92
C GLU A 151 19.52 -5.88 -18.69
N THR A 152 18.44 -6.29 -18.03
CA THR A 152 17.23 -5.47 -17.83
C THR A 152 17.00 -5.04 -16.38
N ARG A 153 17.73 -5.60 -15.40
CA ARG A 153 17.45 -5.38 -13.97
C ARG A 153 18.69 -5.50 -13.09
N TYR A 154 18.59 -4.95 -11.88
CA TYR A 154 19.44 -5.33 -10.76
C TYR A 154 18.86 -6.54 -10.02
N ASP A 155 19.73 -7.33 -9.39
CA ASP A 155 19.35 -8.43 -8.51
C ASP A 155 20.34 -8.53 -7.34
N TYR A 156 19.97 -9.12 -6.22
CA TYR A 156 20.88 -9.32 -5.10
C TYR A 156 22.00 -10.30 -5.47
N ALA A 157 23.23 -9.93 -5.12
CA ALA A 157 24.41 -10.77 -5.32
C ALA A 157 24.51 -11.86 -4.25
N ASP A 158 24.13 -11.54 -3.01
CA ASP A 158 24.19 -12.47 -1.89
C ASP A 158 23.00 -13.46 -1.94
N ARG A 159 23.33 -14.74 -1.71
CA ARG A 159 22.34 -15.82 -1.65
C ARG A 159 21.40 -15.72 -0.46
N GLU A 160 21.80 -15.01 0.60
CA GLU A 160 20.96 -14.74 1.76
C GLU A 160 19.68 -14.00 1.34
N TYR A 161 19.79 -13.06 0.38
CA TYR A 161 18.66 -12.26 -0.11
C TYR A 161 18.09 -12.77 -1.44
N LYS A 162 18.36 -14.03 -1.82
CA LYS A 162 17.88 -14.60 -3.10
C LYS A 162 16.34 -14.61 -3.22
N ASP A 163 15.65 -14.73 -2.08
CA ASP A 163 14.18 -14.76 -1.99
C ASP A 163 13.58 -13.39 -1.58
N GLY A 164 14.44 -12.43 -1.23
CA GLY A 164 14.08 -11.05 -0.88
C GLY A 164 14.50 -10.62 0.52
N ILE A 165 14.01 -9.46 0.91
CA ILE A 165 14.20 -8.88 2.24
C ILE A 165 13.13 -9.44 3.18
N ASP A 166 13.54 -10.00 4.32
CA ASP A 166 12.65 -10.49 5.36
C ASP A 166 12.40 -9.44 6.47
N GLU A 167 11.53 -9.76 7.43
CA GLU A 167 11.13 -8.84 8.51
C GLU A 167 12.20 -8.63 9.58
N THR A 168 13.26 -9.43 9.58
CA THR A 168 14.41 -9.27 10.49
C THR A 168 15.42 -8.25 9.98
N PHE A 169 15.25 -7.76 8.74
CA PHE A 169 16.13 -6.79 8.14
C PHE A 169 16.15 -5.50 8.98
N PRO A 170 17.35 -4.97 9.30
CA PRO A 170 17.48 -3.86 10.25
C PRO A 170 16.79 -2.57 9.79
N ILE A 171 16.17 -1.88 10.75
CA ILE A 171 15.51 -0.58 10.55
C ILE A 171 16.35 0.59 11.05
N ASP A 172 17.40 0.32 11.85
CA ASP A 172 18.25 1.35 12.45
C ASP A 172 19.39 1.79 11.52
N GLN A 173 19.91 2.98 11.79
CA GLN A 173 21.12 3.55 11.16
C GLN A 173 21.01 3.59 9.62
N SER A 174 19.82 3.92 9.11
CA SER A 174 19.57 4.15 7.69
C SER A 174 18.79 5.44 7.49
N LYS A 175 18.84 5.99 6.28
CA LYS A 175 18.11 7.21 5.92
C LYS A 175 16.70 6.84 5.49
N HIS A 176 15.72 7.17 6.35
CA HIS A 176 14.31 6.77 6.12
C HIS A 176 13.50 7.73 5.25
N SER A 177 13.96 8.96 4.99
CA SER A 177 13.12 10.09 4.62
C SER A 177 12.11 10.48 5.73
N LEU A 178 11.43 11.63 5.58
CA LEU A 178 10.41 12.03 6.55
C LEU A 178 9.18 11.12 6.49
N PHE A 179 8.74 10.75 5.30
CA PHE A 179 7.68 9.75 5.11
C PHE A 179 8.01 8.39 5.77
N GLY A 180 9.21 7.86 5.50
CA GLY A 180 9.64 6.60 6.12
C GLY A 180 9.70 6.69 7.64
N ALA A 181 10.13 7.83 8.19
CA ALA A 181 10.19 8.06 9.63
C ALA A 181 8.79 8.12 10.28
N SER A 182 7.83 8.84 9.69
CA SER A 182 6.46 8.90 10.20
C SER A 182 5.75 7.55 10.13
N LYS A 183 5.95 6.79 9.04
CA LYS A 183 5.42 5.43 8.90
C LYS A 183 6.11 4.43 9.85
N LEU A 184 7.42 4.59 10.11
CA LEU A 184 8.12 3.77 11.10
C LEU A 184 7.61 4.04 12.52
N ALA A 185 7.35 5.30 12.88
CA ALA A 185 6.75 5.63 14.16
C ALA A 185 5.39 4.92 14.34
N ALA A 186 4.53 4.94 13.31
CA ALA A 186 3.26 4.22 13.29
C ALA A 186 3.47 2.69 13.41
N ASP A 187 4.37 2.13 12.62
CA ASP A 187 4.70 0.68 12.60
C ASP A 187 5.10 0.19 14.01
N ILE A 188 6.00 0.92 14.68
CA ILE A 188 6.42 0.58 16.05
C ILE A 188 5.27 0.73 17.05
N MET A 189 4.45 1.79 16.95
CA MET A 189 3.29 1.97 17.83
C MET A 189 2.28 0.81 17.70
N VAL A 190 1.99 0.35 16.49
CA VAL A 190 1.10 -0.80 16.25
C VAL A 190 1.65 -2.07 16.92
N GLN A 191 2.95 -2.32 16.80
CA GLN A 191 3.60 -3.45 17.47
C GLN A 191 3.53 -3.32 19.00
N GLU A 192 3.82 -2.12 19.55
CA GLU A 192 3.81 -1.91 21.00
C GLU A 192 2.40 -1.98 21.60
N TYR A 193 1.35 -1.53 20.90
CA TYR A 193 -0.03 -1.75 21.33
C TYR A 193 -0.37 -3.24 21.41
N GLY A 194 0.13 -4.05 20.47
CA GLY A 194 0.02 -5.50 20.53
C GLY A 194 0.74 -6.07 21.75
N ARG A 195 2.02 -5.72 21.97
CA ARG A 195 2.85 -6.25 23.06
C ARG A 195 2.39 -5.80 24.45
N TYR A 196 2.05 -4.50 24.60
CA TYR A 196 1.68 -3.92 25.89
C TYR A 196 0.27 -4.23 26.33
N PHE A 197 -0.66 -4.31 25.38
CA PHE A 197 -2.08 -4.46 25.67
C PHE A 197 -2.66 -5.79 25.19
N ASP A 198 -1.82 -6.70 24.71
CA ASP A 198 -2.24 -8.01 24.17
C ASP A 198 -3.28 -7.88 23.05
N MET A 199 -3.18 -6.80 22.24
CA MET A 199 -4.04 -6.59 21.10
C MET A 199 -3.57 -7.40 19.89
N LYS A 200 -4.51 -7.88 19.11
CA LYS A 200 -4.26 -8.62 17.87
C LYS A 200 -3.92 -7.63 16.77
N THR A 201 -2.66 -7.23 16.66
CA THR A 201 -2.21 -6.21 15.69
C THR A 201 -1.23 -6.79 14.70
N CYS A 202 -1.27 -6.31 13.45
CA CYS A 202 -0.18 -6.53 12.51
C CYS A 202 0.17 -5.29 11.69
N CYS A 203 1.46 -5.20 11.33
CA CYS A 203 1.99 -4.26 10.35
C CYS A 203 2.24 -4.99 9.04
N LEU A 204 1.66 -4.49 7.95
CA LEU A 204 1.90 -4.97 6.59
C LEU A 204 2.88 -4.01 5.90
N ARG A 205 4.17 -4.35 5.88
CA ARG A 205 5.23 -3.55 5.26
C ARG A 205 5.18 -3.69 3.75
N GLY A 206 4.36 -2.84 3.12
CA GLY A 206 4.06 -2.91 1.70
C GLY A 206 5.25 -2.57 0.80
N GLY A 207 5.46 -3.36 -0.25
CA GLY A 207 6.22 -3.02 -1.45
C GLY A 207 5.40 -2.11 -2.37
N CYS A 208 5.37 -2.37 -3.68
CA CYS A 208 4.48 -1.66 -4.59
C CYS A 208 3.08 -2.32 -4.58
N LEU A 209 2.17 -1.73 -3.79
CA LEU A 209 0.76 -2.11 -3.81
C LEU A 209 0.11 -1.50 -5.06
N THR A 210 -0.59 -2.31 -5.85
CA THR A 210 -1.14 -1.87 -7.13
C THR A 210 -2.47 -2.56 -7.45
N GLY A 211 -3.16 -2.10 -8.48
CA GLY A 211 -4.44 -2.67 -8.90
C GLY A 211 -5.22 -1.73 -9.80
N PRO A 212 -6.39 -2.17 -10.31
CA PRO A 212 -7.18 -1.42 -11.29
C PRO A 212 -7.71 -0.08 -10.77
N ASN A 213 -8.01 0.02 -9.47
CA ASN A 213 -8.55 1.24 -8.86
C ASN A 213 -7.47 2.27 -8.48
N HIS A 214 -6.21 2.06 -8.90
CA HIS A 214 -5.14 2.99 -8.60
C HIS A 214 -5.23 4.24 -9.48
N THR A 215 -5.43 5.40 -8.88
CA THR A 215 -5.19 6.70 -9.50
C THR A 215 -3.69 6.98 -9.47
N GLY A 216 -2.95 6.42 -10.45
CA GLY A 216 -1.51 6.62 -10.55
C GLY A 216 -1.17 8.04 -10.99
N VAL A 217 -0.29 8.69 -10.22
CA VAL A 217 0.29 10.00 -10.53
C VAL A 217 1.81 9.86 -10.58
N GLU A 218 2.52 10.79 -11.21
CA GLU A 218 3.99 10.71 -11.39
C GLU A 218 4.75 10.45 -10.07
N LEU A 219 4.26 11.01 -8.97
CA LEU A 219 4.89 10.90 -7.65
C LEU A 219 4.43 9.69 -6.84
N HIS A 220 3.39 8.95 -7.28
CA HIS A 220 2.86 7.82 -6.53
C HIS A 220 2.08 6.85 -7.43
N GLY A 221 2.49 5.56 -7.41
CA GLY A 221 1.80 4.50 -8.16
C GLY A 221 2.43 4.22 -9.53
N PHE A 222 3.72 3.88 -9.54
CA PHE A 222 4.53 3.83 -10.76
C PHE A 222 3.96 2.94 -11.86
N LEU A 223 3.42 1.73 -11.58
CA LEU A 223 2.84 0.87 -12.62
C LEU A 223 1.59 1.50 -13.24
N SER A 224 0.69 2.02 -12.41
CA SER A 224 -0.54 2.65 -12.91
C SER A 224 -0.23 3.91 -13.73
N TYR A 225 0.73 4.74 -13.28
CA TYR A 225 1.18 5.91 -14.03
C TYR A 225 1.89 5.54 -15.34
N LEU A 226 2.74 4.51 -15.32
CA LEU A 226 3.43 4.00 -16.50
C LEU A 226 2.44 3.52 -17.56
N VAL A 227 1.43 2.73 -17.16
CA VAL A 227 0.36 2.25 -18.06
C VAL A 227 -0.48 3.42 -18.59
N LYS A 228 -0.80 4.41 -17.75
CA LYS A 228 -1.47 5.66 -18.19
C LYS A 228 -0.66 6.34 -19.29
N CYS A 229 0.63 6.61 -19.06
CA CYS A 229 1.50 7.25 -20.05
C CYS A 229 1.55 6.47 -21.37
N ASN A 230 1.63 5.13 -21.32
CA ASN A 230 1.60 4.31 -22.52
C ASN A 230 0.27 4.41 -23.27
N LEU A 231 -0.86 4.36 -22.55
CA LEU A 231 -2.20 4.45 -23.14
C LEU A 231 -2.45 5.81 -23.82
N THR A 232 -2.07 6.90 -23.11
CA THR A 232 -2.27 8.29 -23.58
C THR A 232 -1.15 8.80 -24.49
N GLU A 233 -0.12 7.99 -24.74
CA GLU A 233 1.07 8.37 -25.53
C GLU A 233 1.82 9.56 -24.93
N GLU A 234 1.72 9.71 -23.60
CA GLU A 234 2.49 10.69 -22.83
C GLU A 234 3.88 10.17 -22.52
N LYS A 235 4.81 11.08 -22.33
CA LYS A 235 6.19 10.77 -22.06
C LYS A 235 6.41 10.35 -20.61
N TYR A 236 6.98 9.15 -20.37
CA TYR A 236 7.40 8.68 -19.06
C TYR A 236 8.86 9.07 -18.77
N THR A 237 9.17 9.60 -17.59
CA THR A 237 10.55 9.90 -17.22
C THR A 237 11.15 8.78 -16.35
N ILE A 238 12.23 8.17 -16.83
CA ILE A 238 13.05 7.24 -16.05
C ILE A 238 14.02 8.06 -15.19
N PHE A 239 13.99 7.87 -13.86
CA PHE A 239 14.89 8.53 -12.92
C PHE A 239 15.98 7.57 -12.44
N GLY A 240 17.19 7.76 -12.92
CA GLY A 240 18.41 7.06 -12.52
C GLY A 240 18.43 5.56 -12.81
N TYR A 241 19.50 4.94 -12.37
CA TYR A 241 19.73 3.49 -12.35
C TYR A 241 19.53 2.80 -13.72
N LYS A 242 19.61 3.53 -14.83
CA LYS A 242 19.41 3.05 -16.21
C LYS A 242 18.04 2.40 -16.45
N GLY A 243 17.02 2.67 -15.62
CA GLY A 243 15.73 1.99 -15.66
C GLY A 243 15.74 0.55 -15.14
N LYS A 244 16.85 0.10 -14.54
CA LYS A 244 17.04 -1.28 -14.04
C LYS A 244 16.67 -1.47 -12.57
N GLN A 245 16.21 -0.42 -11.88
CA GLN A 245 15.73 -0.50 -10.51
C GLN A 245 14.52 -1.42 -10.39
N VAL A 246 14.53 -2.29 -9.36
CA VAL A 246 13.57 -3.37 -9.21
C VAL A 246 12.64 -3.12 -8.04
N ARG A 247 11.35 -3.39 -8.24
CA ARG A 247 10.30 -3.42 -7.20
C ARG A 247 9.44 -4.67 -7.35
N ASP A 248 9.03 -5.24 -6.24
CA ASP A 248 7.97 -6.23 -6.26
C ASP A 248 6.59 -5.56 -6.20
N ASN A 249 5.62 -6.20 -6.87
CA ASN A 249 4.29 -5.65 -7.05
C ASN A 249 3.25 -6.67 -6.61
N ILE A 250 2.31 -6.24 -5.78
CA ILE A 250 1.21 -7.08 -5.32
C ILE A 250 -0.13 -6.43 -5.67
N HIS A 251 -1.05 -7.24 -6.17
CA HIS A 251 -2.40 -6.79 -6.48
C HIS A 251 -3.21 -6.51 -5.21
N SER A 252 -4.03 -5.46 -5.23
CA SER A 252 -4.91 -5.06 -4.12
C SER A 252 -5.79 -6.19 -3.62
N LEU A 253 -6.29 -7.05 -4.51
CA LEU A 253 -7.06 -8.24 -4.14
C LEU A 253 -6.26 -9.22 -3.27
N ASP A 254 -4.99 -9.49 -3.60
CA ASP A 254 -4.16 -10.39 -2.80
C ASP A 254 -3.82 -9.78 -1.43
N VAL A 255 -3.77 -8.44 -1.35
CA VAL A 255 -3.67 -7.71 -0.09
C VAL A 255 -4.93 -7.90 0.76
N ALA A 256 -6.13 -7.69 0.20
CA ALA A 256 -7.40 -7.88 0.90
C ALA A 256 -7.57 -9.33 1.40
N ARG A 257 -7.19 -10.31 0.58
CA ARG A 257 -7.20 -11.75 0.96
C ARG A 257 -6.25 -12.07 2.11
N PHE A 258 -5.09 -11.39 2.18
CA PHE A 258 -4.20 -11.56 3.34
C PHE A 258 -4.79 -10.92 4.60
N MET A 259 -5.40 -9.75 4.47
CA MET A 259 -6.09 -9.10 5.60
C MET A 259 -7.21 -9.98 6.15
N GLU A 260 -8.00 -10.62 5.29
CA GLU A 260 -8.98 -11.60 5.71
C GLU A 260 -8.34 -12.77 6.46
N ALA A 261 -7.27 -13.37 5.91
CA ALA A 261 -6.58 -14.48 6.56
C ALA A 261 -6.07 -14.11 7.97
N PHE A 262 -5.53 -12.88 8.13
CA PHE A 262 -5.13 -12.38 9.44
C PHE A 262 -6.32 -12.13 10.37
N ILE A 263 -7.42 -11.57 9.88
CA ILE A 263 -8.63 -11.30 10.67
C ILE A 263 -9.26 -12.60 11.17
N GLU A 264 -9.27 -13.65 10.37
CA GLU A 264 -9.81 -14.97 10.76
C GLU A 264 -8.91 -15.72 11.76
N GLU A 265 -7.59 -15.61 11.65
CA GLU A 265 -6.61 -16.24 12.54
C GLU A 265 -5.60 -15.20 13.08
N PRO A 266 -6.05 -14.24 13.91
CA PRO A 266 -5.24 -13.11 14.28
C PRO A 266 -4.12 -13.50 15.27
N ARG A 267 -3.00 -12.80 15.18
CA ARG A 267 -1.82 -12.93 16.04
C ARG A 267 -1.51 -11.61 16.74
N VAL A 268 -0.75 -11.66 17.80
CA VAL A 268 -0.38 -10.49 18.61
C VAL A 268 0.91 -9.87 18.09
N ALA A 269 0.90 -8.55 17.83
CA ALA A 269 2.08 -7.75 17.52
C ALA A 269 2.91 -8.23 16.32
N GLU A 270 2.27 -8.71 15.26
CA GLU A 270 2.99 -9.29 14.14
C GLU A 270 3.40 -8.23 13.08
N VAL A 271 4.45 -8.57 12.36
CA VAL A 271 4.94 -7.80 11.22
C VAL A 271 5.11 -8.74 10.04
N TYR A 272 4.64 -8.30 8.86
CA TYR A 272 4.79 -9.04 7.61
C TYR A 272 5.26 -8.11 6.49
N ASN A 273 6.25 -8.55 5.71
CA ASN A 273 6.54 -7.94 4.44
C ASN A 273 5.45 -8.31 3.43
N LEU A 274 4.82 -7.33 2.84
CA LEU A 274 3.69 -7.47 1.94
C LEU A 274 4.08 -7.03 0.53
N GLY A 275 4.33 -7.96 -0.36
CA GLY A 275 4.72 -7.69 -1.74
C GLY A 275 4.41 -8.88 -2.65
N GLY A 276 4.80 -8.75 -3.91
CA GLY A 276 4.68 -9.84 -4.87
C GLY A 276 5.84 -10.84 -4.81
N GLY A 277 6.83 -10.59 -3.96
CA GLY A 277 8.07 -11.35 -3.90
C GLY A 277 8.88 -11.27 -5.19
N LYS A 278 9.93 -12.09 -5.29
CA LYS A 278 10.78 -12.13 -6.48
C LYS A 278 10.00 -12.46 -7.76
N GLY A 279 8.97 -13.31 -7.69
CA GLY A 279 8.18 -13.76 -8.85
C GLY A 279 7.37 -12.63 -9.50
N ASN A 280 6.86 -11.70 -8.70
CA ASN A 280 6.14 -10.51 -9.17
C ASN A 280 6.99 -9.23 -9.07
N SER A 281 8.33 -9.34 -9.12
CA SER A 281 9.21 -8.18 -9.19
C SER A 281 9.52 -7.80 -10.64
N THR A 282 9.60 -6.50 -10.90
CA THR A 282 9.92 -5.97 -12.24
C THR A 282 10.82 -4.75 -12.14
N SER A 283 11.68 -4.55 -13.14
CA SER A 283 12.37 -3.27 -13.36
C SER A 283 11.48 -2.32 -14.18
N ILE A 284 11.93 -1.07 -14.37
CA ILE A 284 11.23 -0.14 -15.27
C ILE A 284 11.29 -0.63 -16.72
N LEU A 285 12.45 -1.14 -17.17
CA LEU A 285 12.61 -1.67 -18.54
C LEU A 285 11.69 -2.88 -18.79
N GLU A 286 11.64 -3.82 -17.85
CA GLU A 286 10.75 -4.99 -17.94
C GLU A 286 9.27 -4.59 -17.84
N ALA A 287 8.94 -3.51 -17.09
CA ALA A 287 7.60 -2.97 -17.01
C ALA A 287 7.16 -2.32 -18.34
N PHE A 288 8.08 -1.69 -19.08
CA PHE A 288 7.81 -1.17 -20.41
C PHE A 288 7.41 -2.29 -21.37
N GLU A 289 8.20 -3.37 -21.44
CA GLU A 289 7.88 -4.54 -22.28
C GLU A 289 6.48 -5.10 -21.99
N LYS A 290 6.09 -5.15 -20.71
CA LYS A 290 4.76 -5.62 -20.32
C LYS A 290 3.63 -4.64 -20.71
N ALA A 291 3.85 -3.34 -20.54
CA ALA A 291 2.87 -2.32 -20.95
C ALA A 291 2.68 -2.34 -22.48
N GLU A 292 3.77 -2.44 -23.24
CA GLU A 292 3.75 -2.54 -24.69
C GLU A 292 3.03 -3.82 -25.17
N ALA A 293 3.27 -4.93 -24.49
CA ALA A 293 2.62 -6.21 -24.81
C ALA A 293 1.09 -6.17 -24.62
N VAL A 294 0.60 -5.44 -23.61
CA VAL A 294 -0.84 -5.32 -23.33
C VAL A 294 -1.51 -4.30 -24.26
N SER A 295 -0.86 -3.16 -24.51
CA SER A 295 -1.44 -2.04 -25.28
C SER A 295 -1.24 -2.15 -26.79
N GLY A 296 -0.19 -2.84 -27.22
CA GLY A 296 0.30 -2.82 -28.60
C GLY A 296 1.00 -1.50 -29.01
N LYS A 297 1.30 -0.62 -28.06
CA LYS A 297 1.95 0.67 -28.28
C LYS A 297 3.34 0.70 -27.67
N GLU A 298 4.32 1.31 -28.35
CA GLU A 298 5.65 1.55 -27.80
C GLU A 298 5.62 2.59 -26.68
N MET A 299 6.51 2.44 -25.68
CA MET A 299 6.69 3.44 -24.61
C MET A 299 7.46 4.65 -25.13
N ILE A 300 6.91 5.84 -24.86
CA ILE A 300 7.60 7.10 -25.10
C ILE A 300 8.24 7.52 -23.77
N TYR A 301 9.56 7.66 -23.73
CA TYR A 301 10.25 8.00 -22.48
C TYR A 301 11.45 8.90 -22.64
N ASP A 302 11.78 9.62 -21.57
CA ASP A 302 13.05 10.32 -21.37
C ASP A 302 13.83 9.67 -20.23
N TYR A 303 15.12 9.91 -20.18
CA TYR A 303 16.01 9.43 -19.12
C TYR A 303 16.66 10.62 -18.41
N SER A 304 16.63 10.62 -17.07
CA SER A 304 17.36 11.53 -16.21
C SER A 304 18.36 10.75 -15.37
N ASP A 305 19.61 11.23 -15.29
CA ASP A 305 20.62 10.67 -14.39
C ASP A 305 20.33 10.93 -12.90
N GLU A 306 19.42 11.85 -12.61
CA GLU A 306 18.97 12.12 -11.25
C GLU A 306 18.14 10.95 -10.73
N HIS A 307 18.39 10.55 -9.49
CA HIS A 307 17.61 9.53 -8.80
C HIS A 307 16.88 10.14 -7.60
N ARG A 308 15.70 9.61 -7.32
CA ARG A 308 14.88 10.08 -6.21
C ARG A 308 15.54 9.71 -4.88
N SER A 309 15.61 10.69 -3.95
CA SER A 309 16.14 10.46 -2.62
C SER A 309 15.31 9.40 -1.87
N GLY A 310 15.98 8.40 -1.28
CA GLY A 310 15.34 7.34 -0.50
C GLY A 310 14.68 6.24 -1.35
N ASP A 311 14.90 6.23 -2.66
CA ASP A 311 14.43 5.13 -3.51
C ASP A 311 15.37 3.91 -3.40
N HIS A 312 14.78 2.71 -3.46
CA HIS A 312 15.55 1.47 -3.49
C HIS A 312 16.07 1.19 -4.92
N ILE A 313 17.29 0.70 -5.04
CA ILE A 313 17.82 0.21 -6.33
C ILE A 313 17.22 -1.16 -6.64
N CYS A 314 17.17 -2.03 -5.64
CA CYS A 314 16.53 -3.33 -5.71
C CYS A 314 15.78 -3.59 -4.41
N TYR A 315 14.50 -3.92 -4.52
CA TYR A 315 13.70 -4.38 -3.39
C TYR A 315 12.64 -5.37 -3.86
N TYR A 316 12.61 -6.51 -3.24
CA TYR A 316 11.50 -7.43 -3.25
C TYR A 316 11.39 -8.15 -1.91
N SER A 317 10.17 -8.43 -1.49
CA SER A 317 9.83 -9.00 -0.20
C SER A 317 10.11 -10.51 -0.16
N ASP A 318 10.70 -11.00 0.91
CA ASP A 318 10.60 -12.42 1.27
C ASP A 318 9.22 -12.66 1.93
N LEU A 319 8.45 -13.56 1.36
CA LEU A 319 7.09 -13.90 1.81
C LEU A 319 7.05 -15.18 2.67
N SER A 320 8.19 -15.70 3.08
CA SER A 320 8.30 -16.99 3.79
C SER A 320 7.54 -16.98 5.12
N LYS A 321 7.61 -15.88 5.88
CA LYS A 321 6.88 -15.72 7.15
C LYS A 321 5.37 -15.71 6.94
N MET A 322 4.87 -14.95 5.96
CA MET A 322 3.43 -14.94 5.62
C MET A 322 2.93 -16.34 5.27
N LYS A 323 3.65 -17.03 4.40
CA LYS A 323 3.29 -18.39 3.95
C LYS A 323 3.37 -19.42 5.07
N ALA A 324 4.33 -19.28 6.01
CA ALA A 324 4.44 -20.16 7.17
C ALA A 324 3.28 -19.97 8.15
N HIS A 325 2.85 -18.73 8.38
CA HIS A 325 1.75 -18.42 9.29
C HIS A 325 0.37 -18.65 8.66
N TYR A 326 0.23 -18.42 7.35
CA TYR A 326 -1.02 -18.52 6.58
C TYR A 326 -0.80 -19.32 5.29
N PRO A 327 -0.60 -20.65 5.38
CA PRO A 327 -0.24 -21.49 4.23
C PRO A 327 -1.35 -21.56 3.16
N GLN A 328 -2.58 -21.23 3.52
CA GLN A 328 -3.71 -21.15 2.57
C GLN A 328 -3.68 -19.88 1.72
N TRP A 329 -2.91 -18.86 2.13
CA TRP A 329 -2.75 -17.63 1.37
C TRP A 329 -1.60 -17.73 0.36
N GLY A 330 -1.76 -17.05 -0.75
CA GLY A 330 -0.72 -16.92 -1.78
C GLY A 330 -1.10 -15.89 -2.83
N ILE A 331 -0.11 -15.50 -3.62
CA ILE A 331 -0.30 -14.59 -4.75
C ILE A 331 -1.19 -15.27 -5.80
N SER A 332 -2.31 -14.65 -6.14
CA SER A 332 -3.26 -15.13 -7.14
C SER A 332 -3.19 -14.36 -8.46
N LYS A 333 -2.64 -13.15 -8.44
CA LYS A 333 -2.50 -12.29 -9.60
C LYS A 333 -1.02 -12.19 -10.03
N SER A 334 -0.73 -12.64 -11.23
CA SER A 334 0.58 -12.49 -11.85
C SER A 334 0.83 -11.03 -12.26
N LEU A 335 2.09 -10.69 -12.59
CA LEU A 335 2.40 -9.38 -13.18
C LEU A 335 1.59 -9.13 -14.47
N ASP A 336 1.41 -10.14 -15.31
CA ASP A 336 0.63 -10.01 -16.56
C ASP A 336 -0.84 -9.71 -16.27
N ASP A 337 -1.43 -10.33 -15.23
CA ASP A 337 -2.78 -10.00 -14.77
C ASP A 337 -2.86 -8.56 -14.28
N ILE A 338 -1.89 -8.13 -13.46
CA ILE A 338 -1.81 -6.76 -12.93
C ILE A 338 -1.76 -5.74 -14.07
N PHE A 339 -0.88 -5.92 -15.05
CA PHE A 339 -0.76 -4.99 -16.20
C PHE A 339 -2.04 -4.94 -17.02
N ARG A 340 -2.65 -6.10 -17.31
CA ARG A 340 -3.90 -6.19 -18.05
C ARG A 340 -5.04 -5.46 -17.32
N GLU A 341 -5.26 -5.73 -16.05
CA GLU A 341 -6.36 -5.12 -15.27
C GLU A 341 -6.17 -3.61 -15.08
N ILE A 342 -4.94 -3.13 -14.90
CA ILE A 342 -4.66 -1.69 -14.86
C ILE A 342 -4.97 -1.05 -16.23
N TYR A 343 -4.54 -1.68 -17.32
CA TYR A 343 -4.80 -1.17 -18.67
C TYR A 343 -6.30 -1.09 -18.97
N GLU A 344 -7.04 -2.17 -18.69
CA GLU A 344 -8.50 -2.23 -18.88
C GLU A 344 -9.20 -1.11 -18.08
N SER A 345 -8.83 -0.93 -16.81
CA SER A 345 -9.39 0.12 -15.95
C SER A 345 -9.11 1.54 -16.45
N TRP A 346 -7.90 1.81 -16.95
CA TRP A 346 -7.59 3.13 -17.55
C TRP A 346 -8.33 3.34 -18.87
N HIS A 347 -8.45 2.29 -19.68
CA HIS A 347 -9.18 2.34 -20.96
C HIS A 347 -10.67 2.63 -20.74
N GLU A 348 -11.31 1.97 -19.80
CA GLU A 348 -12.71 2.22 -19.44
C GLU A 348 -12.93 3.65 -18.95
N ARG A 349 -12.07 4.13 -18.06
CA ARG A 349 -12.15 5.53 -17.56
C ARG A 349 -11.97 6.57 -18.66
N ALA A 350 -11.06 6.33 -19.61
CA ALA A 350 -10.84 7.23 -20.73
C ALA A 350 -11.99 7.24 -21.75
N THR A 351 -12.75 6.15 -21.87
CA THR A 351 -13.88 6.04 -22.79
C THR A 351 -15.21 6.50 -22.18
N SER A 352 -15.27 6.66 -20.85
CA SER A 352 -16.46 7.10 -20.11
C SER A 352 -16.52 8.63 -19.90
N GLN A 353 -15.46 9.36 -20.25
CA GLN A 353 -15.37 10.83 -20.29
C GLN A 353 -15.67 11.38 -21.69
#